data_89b5cdd094ec28aa7f693c46ae135f3e
#
_entry.id   89b5cdd094ec28aa7f693c46ae135f3e
#
_cell.length_a   1.000
_cell.length_b   1.000
_cell.length_c   1.000
_cell.angle_alpha   90.00
_cell.angle_beta   90.00
_cell.angle_gamma   90.00
#
_symmetry.space_group_name_H-M   'P 1'
#
loop_
_entity.id
_entity.type
_entity.pdbx_description
1 polymer ?
#
loop_
_entity_poly.entity_id
_entity_poly.type
_entity_poly.pdbx_seq_one_letter_code
_entity_poly.pdbx_strand_id
1 'polypeptide(L)'
;MSVPDLKTIQSLAEVPDGALPISPGSIEMTPEGVLGIAKAPRPCKLTFMADGLPFNVAVRHESDEEGGGSICQIWADVGHVPYTAQAPERRRALLAVLRGIEGLPHVRFIVQGGQKIILFSEVRLEHHASPEDLFHQTTLVLQEARPFLRLLGEYL
;
A
#
# COMPACT_ATOMS: atom_id res chain seq x y z
N MET A 1 22.68 22.54 -18.03
CA MET A 1 21.76 21.57 -17.39
C MET A 1 22.23 21.41 -15.95
N SER A 2 21.42 21.83 -15.01
CA SER A 2 21.77 21.65 -13.59
C SER A 2 21.64 20.16 -13.25
N VAL A 3 22.74 19.52 -12.90
CA VAL A 3 22.72 18.13 -12.38
C VAL A 3 21.85 18.15 -11.12
N PRO A 4 20.82 17.28 -11.03
CA PRO A 4 20.04 17.20 -9.81
C PRO A 4 20.99 16.90 -8.65
N ASP A 5 20.81 17.62 -7.57
CA ASP A 5 21.64 17.53 -6.35
C ASP A 5 21.33 16.22 -5.62
N LEU A 6 21.84 15.14 -6.17
CA LEU A 6 21.70 13.78 -5.64
C LEU A 6 22.77 13.52 -4.60
N LYS A 7 22.39 13.06 -3.43
CA LYS A 7 23.34 12.50 -2.47
C LYS A 7 23.70 11.09 -2.90
N THR A 8 24.97 10.78 -2.92
CA THR A 8 25.44 9.43 -3.25
C THR A 8 25.23 8.46 -2.07
N ILE A 9 25.25 7.14 -2.35
CA ILE A 9 25.20 6.11 -1.30
C ILE A 9 26.36 6.28 -0.30
N GLN A 10 27.52 6.73 -0.76
CA GLN A 10 28.65 7.02 0.12
C GLN A 10 28.33 8.12 1.13
N SER A 11 27.63 9.18 0.72
CA SER A 11 27.21 10.24 1.65
C SER A 11 26.10 9.77 2.60
N LEU A 12 25.35 8.71 2.26
CA LEU A 12 24.41 8.06 3.17
C LEU A 12 25.11 7.30 4.30
N ALA A 13 26.23 6.62 3.98
CA ALA A 13 27.01 5.91 4.99
C ALA A 13 27.65 6.86 6.02
N GLU A 14 27.78 8.14 5.67
CA GLU A 14 28.29 9.19 6.55
C GLU A 14 27.18 9.85 7.39
N VAL A 15 25.91 9.50 7.18
CA VAL A 15 24.79 10.04 7.95
C VAL A 15 24.83 9.48 9.37
N PRO A 16 24.83 10.33 10.42
CA PRO A 16 24.89 9.87 11.80
C PRO A 16 23.74 8.94 12.16
N ASP A 17 24.02 7.98 13.04
CA ASP A 17 22.99 7.15 13.66
C ASP A 17 21.90 8.04 14.29
N GLY A 18 20.63 7.79 13.91
CA GLY A 18 19.51 8.60 14.35
C GLY A 18 19.06 9.67 13.34
N ALA A 19 19.67 9.71 12.16
CA ALA A 19 19.13 10.52 11.06
C ALA A 19 17.77 9.99 10.60
N LEU A 20 16.98 10.90 10.02
CA LEU A 20 15.65 10.56 9.51
C LEU A 20 15.70 9.39 8.53
N PRO A 21 14.77 8.43 8.65
CA PRO A 21 14.72 7.28 7.75
C PRO A 21 14.50 7.74 6.30
N ILE A 22 15.04 6.97 5.36
CA ILE A 22 14.89 7.23 3.93
C ILE A 22 13.44 6.97 3.55
N SER A 23 12.79 7.97 2.96
CA SER A 23 11.42 7.80 2.46
C SER A 23 11.40 6.98 1.16
N PRO A 24 10.38 6.12 0.97
CA PRO A 24 10.16 5.49 -0.32
C PRO A 24 10.04 6.53 -1.42
N GLY A 25 10.64 6.25 -2.58
CA GLY A 25 10.70 7.20 -3.69
C GLY A 25 11.83 8.23 -3.60
N SER A 26 12.63 8.20 -2.54
CA SER A 26 13.81 9.05 -2.40
C SER A 26 15.05 8.52 -3.10
N ILE A 27 15.05 7.25 -3.50
CA ILE A 27 16.18 6.61 -4.18
C ILE A 27 16.00 6.76 -5.68
N GLU A 28 17.01 7.29 -6.34
CA GLU A 28 17.05 7.45 -7.78
C GLU A 28 18.32 6.84 -8.38
N MET A 29 18.25 6.37 -9.61
CA MET A 29 19.40 5.95 -10.38
C MET A 29 19.73 7.04 -11.39
N THR A 30 21.01 7.50 -11.36
CA THR A 30 21.48 8.45 -12.36
C THR A 30 21.63 7.77 -13.73
N PRO A 31 21.70 8.54 -14.83
CA PRO A 31 21.98 7.97 -16.15
C PRO A 31 23.28 7.16 -16.22
N GLU A 32 24.24 7.46 -15.34
CA GLU A 32 25.52 6.77 -15.22
C GLU A 32 25.42 5.46 -14.40
N GLY A 33 24.21 5.12 -13.89
CA GLY A 33 23.97 3.90 -13.11
C GLY A 33 24.36 4.02 -11.62
N VAL A 34 24.56 5.23 -11.12
CA VAL A 34 24.86 5.48 -9.71
C VAL A 34 23.56 5.69 -8.92
N LEU A 35 23.44 5.02 -7.79
CA LEU A 35 22.32 5.24 -6.88
C LEU A 35 22.55 6.51 -6.06
N GLY A 36 21.51 7.30 -5.94
CA GLY A 36 21.52 8.53 -5.16
C GLY A 36 20.20 8.80 -4.47
N ILE A 37 20.14 9.85 -3.67
CA ILE A 37 18.94 10.29 -2.99
C ILE A 37 18.46 11.59 -3.62
N ALA A 38 17.19 11.59 -4.04
CA ALA A 38 16.54 12.81 -4.50
C ALA A 38 16.27 13.77 -3.32
N LYS A 39 16.36 15.07 -3.57
CA LYS A 39 16.03 16.10 -2.56
C LYS A 39 14.56 16.05 -2.12
N ALA A 40 13.66 15.76 -3.05
CA ALA A 40 12.23 15.63 -2.80
C ALA A 40 11.78 14.19 -3.11
N PRO A 41 11.16 13.48 -2.16
CA PRO A 41 10.64 12.14 -2.40
C PRO A 41 9.59 12.17 -3.52
N ARG A 42 9.68 11.19 -4.42
CA ARG A 42 8.69 11.03 -5.50
C ARG A 42 7.60 10.05 -5.08
N PRO A 43 6.40 10.17 -5.65
CA PRO A 43 5.40 9.12 -5.51
C PRO A 43 5.99 7.77 -5.93
N CYS A 44 5.77 6.74 -5.13
CA CYS A 44 6.23 5.40 -5.46
C CYS A 44 5.11 4.38 -5.39
N LYS A 45 5.25 3.31 -6.17
CA LYS A 45 4.37 2.15 -6.15
C LYS A 45 5.21 0.91 -5.92
N LEU A 46 4.73 0.05 -5.04
CA LEU A 46 5.35 -1.22 -4.70
C LEU A 46 4.31 -2.32 -4.85
N THR A 47 4.77 -3.52 -5.14
CA THR A 47 3.92 -4.71 -5.13
C THR A 47 4.63 -5.80 -4.32
N PHE A 48 3.89 -6.47 -3.45
CA PHE A 48 4.40 -7.59 -2.69
C PHE A 48 3.37 -8.71 -2.65
N MET A 49 3.84 -9.93 -2.39
CA MET A 49 2.99 -11.11 -2.25
C MET A 49 2.77 -11.43 -0.78
N ALA A 50 1.52 -11.63 -0.39
CA ALA A 50 1.16 -12.11 0.95
C ALA A 50 -0.04 -13.05 0.86
N ASP A 51 0.06 -14.21 1.53
CA ASP A 51 -0.99 -15.24 1.53
C ASP A 51 -1.46 -15.65 0.12
N GLY A 52 -0.58 -15.59 -0.87
CA GLY A 52 -0.88 -15.90 -2.27
C GLY A 52 -1.56 -14.77 -3.06
N LEU A 53 -1.78 -13.62 -2.45
CA LEU A 53 -2.36 -12.44 -3.10
C LEU A 53 -1.32 -11.36 -3.38
N PRO A 54 -1.33 -10.75 -4.58
CA PRO A 54 -0.54 -9.57 -4.86
C PRO A 54 -1.18 -8.34 -4.20
N PHE A 55 -0.43 -7.71 -3.32
CA PHE A 55 -0.77 -6.43 -2.70
C PHE A 55 -0.03 -5.30 -3.40
N ASN A 56 -0.73 -4.23 -3.67
CA ASN A 56 -0.19 -3.02 -4.24
C ASN A 56 -0.14 -1.94 -3.17
N VAL A 57 0.96 -1.22 -3.12
CA VAL A 57 1.15 -0.08 -2.24
C VAL A 57 1.48 1.14 -3.07
N ALA A 58 0.77 2.23 -2.86
CA ALA A 58 1.11 3.53 -3.43
C ALA A 58 1.38 4.51 -2.29
N VAL A 59 2.49 5.22 -2.39
CA VAL A 59 2.88 6.27 -1.45
C VAL A 59 2.98 7.58 -2.20
N ARG A 60 2.29 8.58 -1.70
CA ARG A 60 2.38 9.97 -2.16
C ARG A 60 2.83 10.83 -1.00
N HIS A 61 3.87 11.62 -1.21
CA HIS A 61 4.35 12.58 -0.23
C HIS A 61 3.72 13.95 -0.49
N GLU A 62 3.28 14.60 0.57
CA GLU A 62 2.82 15.98 0.54
C GLU A 62 4.02 16.92 0.63
N SER A 63 3.91 18.13 0.05
CA SER A 63 4.94 19.14 0.17
C SER A 63 5.03 19.65 1.62
N ASP A 64 6.17 20.23 1.99
CA ASP A 64 6.35 20.83 3.31
C ASP A 64 5.36 21.99 3.55
N GLU A 65 4.93 22.65 2.49
CA GLU A 65 3.89 23.69 2.53
C GLU A 65 2.50 23.12 2.91
N GLU A 66 2.26 21.85 2.57
CA GLU A 66 1.02 21.11 2.89
C GLU A 66 1.11 20.35 4.22
N GLY A 67 2.23 20.48 4.94
CA GLY A 67 2.46 19.83 6.23
C GLY A 67 3.45 18.67 6.22
N GLY A 68 4.08 18.37 5.08
CA GLY A 68 5.16 17.38 4.97
C GLY A 68 4.74 15.93 5.22
N GLY A 69 3.45 15.61 5.11
CA GLY A 69 2.90 14.29 5.37
C GLY A 69 3.01 13.33 4.20
N SER A 70 2.46 12.14 4.38
CA SER A 70 2.35 11.12 3.34
C SER A 70 0.98 10.45 3.37
N ILE A 71 0.50 10.03 2.20
CA ILE A 71 -0.67 9.20 2.05
C ILE A 71 -0.22 7.85 1.52
N CYS A 72 -0.49 6.78 2.28
CA CYS A 72 -0.21 5.41 1.90
C CYS A 72 -1.52 4.71 1.59
N GLN A 73 -1.63 4.14 0.39
CA GLN A 73 -2.75 3.32 -0.03
C GLN A 73 -2.27 1.90 -0.28
N ILE A 74 -2.96 0.92 0.30
CA ILE A 74 -2.69 -0.50 0.12
C ILE A 74 -3.96 -1.14 -0.40
N TRP A 75 -3.85 -1.89 -1.49
CA TRP A 75 -5.01 -2.60 -2.04
C TRP A 75 -4.62 -3.93 -2.66
N ALA A 76 -5.58 -4.84 -2.69
CA ALA A 76 -5.45 -6.14 -3.34
C ALA A 76 -6.76 -6.54 -4.01
N ASP A 77 -6.66 -7.20 -5.15
CA ASP A 77 -7.77 -7.84 -5.82
C ASP A 77 -8.04 -9.18 -5.13
N VAL A 78 -9.14 -9.28 -4.39
CA VAL A 78 -9.49 -10.50 -3.65
C VAL A 78 -10.11 -11.55 -4.56
N GLY A 79 -10.98 -11.13 -5.47
CA GLY A 79 -11.65 -12.01 -6.40
C GLY A 79 -12.90 -11.38 -7.02
N HIS A 80 -13.69 -12.21 -7.68
CA HIS A 80 -14.92 -11.81 -8.33
C HIS A 80 -16.13 -12.46 -7.67
N VAL A 81 -17.19 -11.67 -7.50
CA VAL A 81 -18.49 -12.20 -7.04
C VAL A 81 -19.04 -13.16 -8.10
N PRO A 82 -19.47 -14.39 -7.74
CA PRO A 82 -20.04 -15.33 -8.69
C PRO A 82 -21.23 -14.75 -9.45
N TYR A 83 -21.36 -15.12 -10.73
CA TYR A 83 -22.48 -14.68 -11.56
C TYR A 83 -23.81 -15.24 -11.03
N THR A 84 -24.85 -14.44 -11.11
CA THR A 84 -26.19 -14.79 -10.63
C THR A 84 -26.74 -16.06 -11.32
N ALA A 85 -26.49 -16.20 -12.62
CA ALA A 85 -26.97 -17.33 -13.41
C ALA A 85 -26.29 -18.67 -13.05
N GLN A 86 -25.07 -18.64 -12.55
CA GLN A 86 -24.27 -19.84 -12.28
C GLN A 86 -24.36 -20.30 -10.83
N ALA A 87 -24.40 -19.37 -9.89
CA ALA A 87 -24.38 -19.70 -8.47
C ALA A 87 -25.11 -18.63 -7.63
N PRO A 88 -26.43 -18.52 -7.72
CA PRO A 88 -27.21 -17.46 -7.05
C PRO A 88 -27.11 -17.52 -5.52
N GLU A 89 -27.10 -18.73 -4.96
CA GLU A 89 -26.97 -18.92 -3.50
C GLU A 89 -25.59 -18.50 -2.99
N ARG A 90 -24.54 -18.89 -3.69
CA ARG A 90 -23.15 -18.54 -3.36
C ARG A 90 -22.93 -17.04 -3.45
N ARG A 91 -23.46 -16.40 -4.49
CA ARG A 91 -23.45 -14.95 -4.66
C ARG A 91 -24.14 -14.24 -3.49
N ARG A 92 -25.32 -14.70 -3.12
CA ARG A 92 -26.10 -14.13 -2.02
C ARG A 92 -25.38 -14.26 -0.69
N ALA A 93 -24.81 -15.43 -0.40
CA ALA A 93 -24.03 -15.70 0.80
C ALA A 93 -22.78 -14.82 0.88
N LEU A 94 -22.02 -14.71 -0.23
CA LEU A 94 -20.83 -13.87 -0.31
C LEU A 94 -21.15 -12.40 -0.06
N LEU A 95 -22.17 -11.86 -0.69
CA LEU A 95 -22.60 -10.47 -0.49
C LEU A 95 -23.09 -10.22 0.94
N ALA A 96 -23.74 -11.20 1.58
CA ALA A 96 -24.15 -11.12 2.98
C ALA A 96 -22.93 -11.06 3.91
N VAL A 97 -21.91 -11.88 3.66
CA VAL A 97 -20.63 -11.83 4.40
C VAL A 97 -19.98 -10.46 4.26
N LEU A 98 -19.85 -9.94 3.03
CA LEU A 98 -19.24 -8.63 2.78
C LEU A 98 -19.98 -7.50 3.49
N ARG A 99 -21.31 -7.53 3.53
CA ARG A 99 -22.11 -6.54 4.27
C ARG A 99 -21.94 -6.65 5.79
N GLY A 100 -21.65 -7.84 6.29
CA GLY A 100 -21.38 -8.09 7.70
C GLY A 100 -19.99 -7.65 8.16
N ILE A 101 -19.07 -7.39 7.23
CA ILE A 101 -17.73 -6.90 7.54
C ILE A 101 -17.78 -5.38 7.70
N GLU A 102 -17.95 -4.91 8.91
CA GLU A 102 -18.05 -3.49 9.26
C GLU A 102 -17.11 -3.13 10.42
N GLY A 103 -16.76 -1.85 10.52
CA GLY A 103 -16.05 -1.32 11.67
C GLY A 103 -14.58 -1.72 11.78
N LEU A 104 -13.96 -2.19 10.70
CA LEU A 104 -12.54 -2.48 10.69
C LEU A 104 -11.72 -1.17 10.66
N PRO A 105 -10.76 -0.99 11.59
CA PRO A 105 -10.04 0.27 11.69
C PRO A 105 -9.07 0.54 10.54
N HIS A 106 -8.51 -0.50 9.90
CA HIS A 106 -7.45 -0.35 8.91
C HIS A 106 -7.85 -0.79 7.50
N VAL A 107 -8.86 -1.65 7.36
CA VAL A 107 -9.20 -2.32 6.10
C VAL A 107 -10.66 -2.09 5.74
N ARG A 108 -10.92 -1.96 4.46
CA ARG A 108 -12.27 -1.98 3.88
C ARG A 108 -12.32 -2.97 2.73
N PHE A 109 -13.44 -3.68 2.60
CA PHE A 109 -13.73 -4.51 1.45
C PHE A 109 -14.73 -3.77 0.57
N ILE A 110 -14.39 -3.55 -0.68
CA ILE A 110 -15.16 -2.79 -1.65
C ILE A 110 -15.56 -3.70 -2.78
N VAL A 111 -16.84 -3.67 -3.17
CA VAL A 111 -17.32 -4.36 -4.37
C VAL A 111 -17.40 -3.35 -5.50
N GLN A 112 -16.44 -3.42 -6.41
CA GLN A 112 -16.36 -2.52 -7.56
C GLN A 112 -17.21 -3.06 -8.70
N GLY A 113 -18.11 -2.21 -9.24
CA GLY A 113 -18.97 -2.59 -10.36
C GLY A 113 -19.90 -3.77 -10.07
N GLY A 114 -20.17 -4.08 -8.80
CA GLY A 114 -21.00 -5.22 -8.40
C GLY A 114 -20.37 -6.60 -8.63
N GLN A 115 -19.11 -6.64 -9.04
CA GLN A 115 -18.46 -7.89 -9.46
C GLN A 115 -17.09 -8.12 -8.81
N LYS A 116 -16.25 -7.11 -8.71
CA LYS A 116 -14.87 -7.24 -8.26
C LYS A 116 -14.75 -6.87 -6.79
N ILE A 117 -14.20 -7.76 -5.99
CA ILE A 117 -13.93 -7.52 -4.57
C ILE A 117 -12.51 -7.00 -4.41
N ILE A 118 -12.38 -5.83 -3.83
CA ILE A 118 -11.11 -5.18 -3.54
C ILE A 118 -10.98 -4.99 -2.05
N LEU A 119 -9.86 -5.42 -1.49
CA LEU A 119 -9.39 -5.02 -0.17
C LEU A 119 -8.67 -3.69 -0.32
N PHE A 120 -9.02 -2.72 0.51
CA PHE A 120 -8.45 -1.37 0.46
C PHE A 120 -8.13 -0.84 1.85
N SER A 121 -6.98 -0.20 1.97
CA SER A 121 -6.56 0.54 3.16
C SER A 121 -5.92 1.86 2.75
N GLU A 122 -6.20 2.90 3.52
CA GLU A 122 -5.57 4.21 3.35
C GLU A 122 -5.19 4.76 4.72
N VAL A 123 -3.98 5.26 4.84
CA VAL A 123 -3.50 5.94 6.03
C VAL A 123 -2.77 7.22 5.64
N ARG A 124 -3.03 8.26 6.41
CA ARG A 124 -2.30 9.52 6.35
C ARG A 124 -1.29 9.58 7.49
N LEU A 125 -0.04 9.82 7.16
CA LEU A 125 1.04 10.05 8.11
C LEU A 125 1.36 11.54 8.15
N GLU A 126 1.68 12.04 9.33
CA GLU A 126 2.06 13.45 9.54
C GLU A 126 3.51 13.75 9.10
N HIS A 127 4.23 12.74 8.66
CA HIS A 127 5.62 12.82 8.20
C HIS A 127 5.77 12.06 6.88
N HIS A 128 6.91 12.23 6.22
CA HIS A 128 7.24 11.44 5.05
C HIS A 128 7.40 9.96 5.44
N ALA A 129 6.61 9.10 4.78
CA ALA A 129 6.61 7.68 5.06
C ALA A 129 8.00 7.06 4.87
N SER A 130 8.42 6.28 5.86
CA SER A 130 9.61 5.44 5.80
C SER A 130 9.25 4.01 5.36
N PRO A 131 10.24 3.18 4.99
CA PRO A 131 10.01 1.75 4.78
C PRO A 131 9.44 1.04 6.02
N GLU A 132 9.83 1.46 7.21
CA GLU A 132 9.30 0.93 8.48
C GLU A 132 7.82 1.25 8.65
N ASP A 133 7.39 2.47 8.33
CA ASP A 133 5.98 2.86 8.33
C ASP A 133 5.16 1.99 7.38
N LEU A 134 5.66 1.75 6.17
CA LEU A 134 4.99 0.87 5.20
C LEU A 134 4.90 -0.56 5.69
N PHE A 135 5.97 -1.08 6.28
CA PHE A 135 5.98 -2.42 6.86
C PHE A 135 4.96 -2.55 8.00
N HIS A 136 4.91 -1.55 8.88
CA HIS A 136 3.95 -1.50 9.97
C HIS A 136 2.51 -1.48 9.45
N GLN A 137 2.19 -0.59 8.51
CA GLN A 137 0.86 -0.51 7.91
C GLN A 137 0.46 -1.81 7.19
N THR A 138 1.38 -2.39 6.43
CA THR A 138 1.16 -3.67 5.76
C THR A 138 0.86 -4.78 6.77
N THR A 139 1.57 -4.82 7.87
CA THR A 139 1.34 -5.81 8.94
C THR A 139 -0.05 -5.66 9.57
N LEU A 140 -0.46 -4.43 9.86
CA LEU A 140 -1.80 -4.14 10.40
C LEU A 140 -2.90 -4.58 9.42
N VAL A 141 -2.74 -4.24 8.14
CA VAL A 141 -3.67 -4.64 7.08
C VAL A 141 -3.79 -6.16 6.98
N LEU A 142 -2.67 -6.87 6.95
CA LEU A 142 -2.66 -8.33 6.86
C LEU A 142 -3.27 -9.01 8.09
N GLN A 143 -2.94 -8.54 9.29
CA GLN A 143 -3.49 -9.09 10.53
C GLN A 143 -5.01 -8.95 10.58
N GLU A 144 -5.52 -7.79 10.20
CA GLU A 144 -6.95 -7.51 10.22
C GLU A 144 -7.70 -8.21 9.08
N ALA A 145 -7.13 -8.25 7.88
CA ALA A 145 -7.77 -8.82 6.70
C ALA A 145 -7.76 -10.35 6.67
N ARG A 146 -6.75 -10.99 7.23
CA ARG A 146 -6.51 -12.44 7.08
C ARG A 146 -7.70 -13.33 7.45
N PRO A 147 -8.41 -13.17 8.58
CA PRO A 147 -9.57 -13.99 8.89
C PRO A 147 -10.71 -13.82 7.87
N PHE A 148 -10.91 -12.60 7.38
CA PHE A 148 -11.95 -12.32 6.39
C PHE A 148 -11.58 -12.83 5.00
N LEU A 149 -10.31 -12.76 4.61
CA LEU A 149 -9.82 -13.35 3.36
C LEU A 149 -10.00 -14.88 3.35
N ARG A 150 -9.76 -15.54 4.47
CA ARG A 150 -10.03 -16.98 4.61
C ARG A 150 -11.51 -17.28 4.46
N LEU A 151 -12.37 -16.54 5.13
CA LEU A 151 -13.81 -16.70 5.05
C LEU A 151 -14.32 -16.45 3.63
N LEU A 152 -13.89 -15.37 2.98
CA LEU A 152 -14.29 -15.05 1.61
C LEU A 152 -13.82 -16.12 0.61
N GLY A 153 -12.66 -16.72 0.85
CA GLY A 153 -12.12 -17.81 0.02
C GLY A 153 -13.01 -19.05 -0.05
N GLU A 154 -13.90 -19.27 0.92
CA GLU A 154 -14.87 -20.36 0.90
C GLU A 154 -16.00 -20.13 -0.12
N TYR A 155 -16.22 -18.90 -0.54
CA TYR A 155 -17.30 -18.51 -1.45
C TYR A 155 -16.81 -18.13 -2.86
N LEU A 156 -15.50 -17.93 -3.04
CA LEU A 156 -14.88 -17.53 -4.33
C LEU A 156 -14.52 -18.70 -5.24
#